data_c23dd6a1ef2b5d87a1b94a6cd731acc1
#
_entry.id   c23dd6a1ef2b5d87a1b94a6cd731acc1
#
_cell.length_a   1.000
_cell.length_b   1.000
_cell.length_c   1.000
_cell.angle_alpha   90.00
_cell.angle_beta   90.00
_cell.angle_gamma   90.00
#
_symmetry.space_group_name_H-M   'P 1'
#
loop_
_entity.id
_entity.type
_entity.pdbx_description
1 polymer ?
#
loop_
_entity_poly.entity_id
_entity_poly.type
_entity_poly.pdbx_seq_one_letter_code
_entity_poly.pdbx_strand_id
1 'polypeptide(L)'
;PIHISVDNNVLPYISVSYWQVDFTTGIKVWQFHETCAENPNNTVKKSSKLVAKYLKDIRYSDKVYLHGDASTKVANSIDDEKRSWMDLFIDTLQKEGFEIEDKVGNKNPSVAMTGEFINAIFDCTVPGIEIYIDESCSVSIEDYMSVQKDANGAILKTKVKNKTTLQTYEEHGHLSDTFRYVVVDLCSEQYIEFSNRRKRNLYACNGTINFFNPDTECKYTKKILYVMPNVNGKFVLIQAFRCGNKWHVVDVVFMDTTSTEDIRSSILSHESDSCVIECTDAYFPFIRELRSSTNKEIRVMKEFPDVDKRIAATSDYVKNSILFSASKVESDTEYVAFMNNLMDYNKDSETKEASAVLSGLVQFVVKLGLN
;
A
#
# COMPACT_ATOMS: atom_id res chain seq x y z
N PRO A 1 -18.45 19.02 -15.78
CA PRO A 1 -17.27 19.09 -16.65
C PRO A 1 -16.91 17.71 -17.20
N ILE A 2 -16.20 17.68 -18.36
CA ILE A 2 -15.65 16.46 -18.92
C ILE A 2 -14.19 16.31 -18.47
N HIS A 3 -13.86 15.12 -18.01
CA HIS A 3 -12.51 14.66 -17.74
C HIS A 3 -12.06 13.75 -18.87
N ILE A 4 -10.87 13.97 -19.40
CA ILE A 4 -10.26 13.15 -20.45
C ILE A 4 -8.97 12.56 -19.88
N SER A 5 -8.77 11.27 -20.06
CA SER A 5 -7.52 10.62 -19.68
C SER A 5 -6.86 9.99 -20.89
N VAL A 6 -5.54 10.20 -21.03
CA VAL A 6 -4.79 9.77 -22.21
C VAL A 6 -3.60 8.89 -21.83
N ASP A 7 -3.35 7.86 -22.64
CA ASP A 7 -2.11 7.11 -22.67
C ASP A 7 -1.46 7.27 -24.05
N ASN A 8 -0.17 7.62 -24.07
CA ASN A 8 0.57 7.98 -25.27
C ASN A 8 1.17 6.79 -26.02
N ASN A 9 0.82 5.57 -25.68
CA ASN A 9 1.24 4.38 -26.41
C ASN A 9 0.76 4.45 -27.86
N VAL A 10 1.70 4.40 -28.78
CA VAL A 10 1.41 4.56 -30.21
C VAL A 10 0.88 3.27 -30.84
N LEU A 11 1.11 2.14 -30.20
CA LEU A 11 0.71 0.80 -30.65
C LEU A 11 -0.03 0.05 -29.55
N PRO A 12 -1.17 -0.52 -29.86
CA PRO A 12 -1.86 -0.55 -31.15
C PRO A 12 -2.51 0.79 -31.52
N TYR A 13 -2.77 1.66 -30.55
CA TYR A 13 -3.42 2.97 -30.69
C TYR A 13 -3.04 3.91 -29.53
N ILE A 14 -3.24 5.20 -29.72
CA ILE A 14 -3.27 6.15 -28.61
C ILE A 14 -4.66 6.04 -27.96
N SER A 15 -4.66 5.76 -26.64
CA SER A 15 -5.89 5.55 -25.88
C SER A 15 -6.37 6.84 -25.25
N VAL A 16 -7.68 7.12 -25.40
CA VAL A 16 -8.33 8.25 -24.75
C VAL A 16 -9.66 7.78 -24.17
N SER A 17 -9.87 8.01 -22.88
CA SER A 17 -11.13 7.75 -22.19
C SER A 17 -11.78 9.05 -21.72
N TYR A 18 -13.13 9.10 -21.74
CA TYR A 18 -13.90 10.31 -21.43
C TYR A 18 -14.83 10.05 -20.26
N TRP A 19 -14.81 10.96 -19.28
CA TRP A 19 -15.42 10.76 -17.99
C TRP A 19 -16.23 11.96 -17.54
N GLN A 20 -17.29 11.69 -16.79
CA GLN A 20 -18.00 12.68 -15.99
C GLN A 20 -17.97 12.27 -14.53
N VAL A 21 -18.09 13.24 -13.64
CA VAL A 21 -18.07 12.99 -12.19
C VAL A 21 -19.13 13.84 -11.49
N ASP A 22 -19.77 13.23 -10.51
CA ASP A 22 -20.68 13.89 -9.57
C ASP A 22 -20.20 13.65 -8.14
N PHE A 23 -20.03 14.74 -7.39
CA PHE A 23 -19.60 14.74 -5.98
C PHE A 23 -20.75 15.06 -5.00
N THR A 24 -22.01 15.12 -5.45
CA THR A 24 -23.12 15.56 -4.60
C THR A 24 -23.49 14.57 -3.50
N THR A 25 -23.44 13.27 -3.76
CA THR A 25 -23.82 12.20 -2.81
C THR A 25 -22.76 11.12 -2.69
N GLY A 26 -21.51 11.49 -2.70
CA GLY A 26 -20.36 10.60 -2.83
C GLY A 26 -19.62 10.89 -4.13
N ILE A 27 -18.79 9.97 -4.57
CA ILE A 27 -18.04 10.10 -5.83
C ILE A 27 -18.65 9.14 -6.84
N LYS A 28 -19.37 9.67 -7.82
CA LYS A 28 -19.90 8.89 -8.93
C LYS A 28 -19.16 9.26 -10.19
N VAL A 29 -18.57 8.28 -10.85
CA VAL A 29 -17.71 8.46 -12.02
C VAL A 29 -18.29 7.64 -13.17
N TRP A 30 -18.51 8.26 -14.32
CA TRP A 30 -19.03 7.62 -15.53
C TRP A 30 -18.03 7.71 -16.67
N GLN A 31 -17.60 6.58 -17.20
CA GLN A 31 -16.98 6.54 -18.52
C GLN A 31 -18.09 6.47 -19.56
N PHE A 32 -18.18 7.47 -20.43
CA PHE A 32 -19.25 7.57 -21.41
C PHE A 32 -18.76 7.47 -22.85
N HIS A 33 -17.44 7.53 -23.09
CA HIS A 33 -16.87 7.39 -24.43
C HIS A 33 -15.41 6.98 -24.34
N GLU A 34 -14.92 6.40 -25.45
CA GLU A 34 -13.52 6.05 -25.65
C GLU A 34 -13.06 6.38 -27.09
N THR A 35 -11.80 6.67 -27.26
CA THR A 35 -11.16 6.83 -28.58
C THR A 35 -9.88 6.03 -28.63
N CYS A 36 -9.83 5.06 -29.54
CA CYS A 36 -8.65 4.29 -29.89
C CYS A 36 -8.08 4.82 -31.19
N ALA A 37 -7.10 5.74 -31.10
CA ALA A 37 -6.55 6.38 -32.29
C ALA A 37 -5.49 5.49 -32.95
N GLU A 38 -5.93 4.60 -33.85
CA GLU A 38 -5.08 3.72 -34.63
C GLU A 38 -4.37 4.45 -35.79
N ASN A 39 -3.38 3.78 -36.39
CA ASN A 39 -2.72 4.28 -37.60
C ASN A 39 -3.76 4.49 -38.75
N PRO A 40 -3.76 5.66 -39.44
CA PRO A 40 -2.75 6.73 -39.43
C PRO A 40 -3.00 7.85 -38.41
N ASN A 41 -3.90 7.68 -37.44
CA ASN A 41 -4.28 8.73 -36.47
C ASN A 41 -3.52 8.66 -35.13
N ASN A 42 -2.61 7.71 -34.97
CA ASN A 42 -1.80 7.47 -33.78
C ASN A 42 -0.60 8.42 -33.63
N THR A 43 -0.81 9.71 -33.92
CA THR A 43 0.15 10.79 -33.64
C THR A 43 -0.52 11.82 -32.74
N VAL A 44 0.28 12.52 -31.93
CA VAL A 44 -0.26 13.52 -30.96
C VAL A 44 -1.23 14.51 -31.61
N LYS A 45 -0.86 15.11 -32.74
CA LYS A 45 -1.71 16.09 -33.44
C LYS A 45 -2.98 15.49 -34.04
N LYS A 46 -2.95 14.25 -34.51
CA LYS A 46 -4.14 13.63 -35.11
C LYS A 46 -5.07 13.08 -34.05
N SER A 47 -4.55 12.43 -33.02
CA SER A 47 -5.36 11.94 -31.92
C SER A 47 -6.05 13.08 -31.16
N SER A 48 -5.36 14.19 -30.89
CA SER A 48 -5.97 15.37 -30.24
C SER A 48 -7.05 16.02 -31.13
N LYS A 49 -6.89 16.00 -32.48
CA LYS A 49 -7.97 16.42 -33.39
C LYS A 49 -9.17 15.51 -33.37
N LEU A 50 -9.00 14.19 -33.22
CA LEU A 50 -10.14 13.28 -33.03
C LEU A 50 -10.89 13.61 -31.73
N VAL A 51 -10.18 13.88 -30.66
CA VAL A 51 -10.76 14.33 -29.38
C VAL A 51 -11.54 15.64 -29.58
N ALA A 52 -10.93 16.65 -30.19
CA ALA A 52 -11.58 17.92 -30.47
C ALA A 52 -12.84 17.76 -31.35
N LYS A 53 -12.77 16.91 -32.36
CA LYS A 53 -13.92 16.60 -33.20
C LYS A 53 -15.06 15.99 -32.39
N TYR A 54 -14.79 14.98 -31.59
CA TYR A 54 -15.81 14.35 -30.74
C TYR A 54 -16.47 15.36 -29.78
N LEU A 55 -15.69 16.20 -29.10
CA LEU A 55 -16.20 17.24 -28.21
C LEU A 55 -17.11 18.24 -28.95
N LYS A 56 -16.76 18.62 -30.19
CA LYS A 56 -17.60 19.45 -31.05
C LYS A 56 -18.89 18.75 -31.48
N ASP A 57 -18.79 17.46 -31.83
CA ASP A 57 -19.95 16.66 -32.27
C ASP A 57 -21.00 16.54 -31.14
N ILE A 58 -20.57 16.42 -29.89
CA ILE A 58 -21.47 16.45 -28.71
C ILE A 58 -21.78 17.86 -28.22
N ARG A 59 -21.35 18.93 -28.92
CA ARG A 59 -21.55 20.34 -28.60
C ARG A 59 -21.06 20.73 -27.20
N TYR A 60 -19.97 20.14 -26.77
CA TYR A 60 -19.35 20.51 -25.50
C TYR A 60 -18.50 21.77 -25.67
N SER A 61 -18.70 22.74 -24.75
CA SER A 61 -18.04 24.05 -24.79
C SER A 61 -17.41 24.48 -23.46
N ASP A 62 -17.58 23.68 -22.43
CA ASP A 62 -17.00 23.97 -21.11
C ASP A 62 -15.53 23.53 -21.02
N LYS A 63 -14.92 23.84 -19.89
CA LYS A 63 -13.55 23.44 -19.58
C LYS A 63 -13.38 21.91 -19.56
N VAL A 64 -12.30 21.44 -20.16
CA VAL A 64 -11.87 20.03 -20.16
C VAL A 64 -10.76 19.84 -19.14
N TYR A 65 -10.88 18.84 -18.28
CA TYR A 65 -9.84 18.40 -17.35
C TYR A 65 -9.05 17.25 -17.96
N LEU A 66 -7.74 17.44 -18.14
CA LEU A 66 -6.88 16.46 -18.84
C LEU A 66 -6.00 15.71 -17.86
N HIS A 67 -6.15 14.38 -17.84
CA HIS A 67 -5.36 13.42 -17.07
C HIS A 67 -4.50 12.56 -18.00
N GLY A 68 -3.48 11.89 -17.47
CA GLY A 68 -2.65 11.00 -18.28
C GLY A 68 -1.34 10.61 -17.61
N ASP A 69 -0.50 9.94 -18.37
CA ASP A 69 0.82 9.50 -17.94
C ASP A 69 1.77 10.68 -17.66
N ALA A 70 2.38 10.72 -16.49
CA ALA A 70 3.38 11.73 -16.13
C ALA A 70 4.58 11.77 -17.08
N SER A 71 4.91 10.64 -17.74
CA SER A 71 6.01 10.59 -18.72
C SER A 71 5.73 11.42 -19.96
N THR A 72 4.46 11.74 -20.25
CA THR A 72 4.06 12.61 -21.38
C THR A 72 4.51 14.06 -21.23
N LYS A 73 4.87 14.46 -20.01
CA LYS A 73 5.41 15.80 -19.68
C LYS A 73 6.93 15.92 -19.89
N VAL A 74 7.59 14.82 -20.19
CA VAL A 74 9.04 14.85 -20.47
C VAL A 74 9.27 15.56 -21.81
N ALA A 75 10.16 16.56 -21.79
CA ALA A 75 10.52 17.31 -22.99
C ALA A 75 11.04 16.39 -24.09
N ASN A 76 10.54 16.58 -25.31
CA ASN A 76 10.95 15.80 -26.47
C ASN A 76 12.10 16.49 -27.21
N SER A 77 13.16 15.75 -27.50
CA SER A 77 14.31 16.24 -28.29
C SER A 77 14.03 16.39 -29.80
N ILE A 78 12.88 15.90 -30.25
CA ILE A 78 12.48 15.94 -31.69
C ILE A 78 11.76 17.26 -32.03
N ASP A 79 11.21 17.96 -31.04
CA ASP A 79 10.57 19.25 -31.24
C ASP A 79 11.57 20.38 -31.01
N ASP A 80 11.68 21.29 -31.97
CA ASP A 80 12.65 22.45 -31.93
C ASP A 80 12.38 23.33 -30.69
N GLU A 81 11.12 23.43 -30.24
CA GLU A 81 10.74 24.20 -29.07
C GLU A 81 10.80 23.35 -27.76
N LYS A 82 11.29 22.11 -27.85
CA LYS A 82 11.41 21.15 -26.74
C LYS A 82 10.10 20.91 -25.97
N ARG A 83 8.96 21.07 -26.66
CA ARG A 83 7.66 20.79 -26.07
C ARG A 83 7.50 19.30 -25.79
N SER A 84 6.84 18.98 -24.68
CA SER A 84 6.46 17.62 -24.36
C SER A 84 5.31 17.11 -25.25
N TRP A 85 5.07 15.80 -25.22
CA TRP A 85 3.90 15.22 -25.88
C TRP A 85 2.60 15.85 -25.39
N MET A 86 2.51 16.07 -24.07
CA MET A 86 1.33 16.66 -23.42
C MET A 86 1.15 18.12 -23.84
N ASP A 87 2.22 18.92 -23.94
CA ASP A 87 2.12 20.31 -24.42
C ASP A 87 1.54 20.38 -25.83
N LEU A 88 1.98 19.48 -26.73
CA LEU A 88 1.46 19.42 -28.09
C LEU A 88 -0.01 18.97 -28.16
N PHE A 89 -0.43 18.08 -27.26
CA PHE A 89 -1.81 17.62 -27.16
C PHE A 89 -2.71 18.77 -26.69
N ILE A 90 -2.32 19.46 -25.62
CA ILE A 90 -3.04 20.62 -25.05
C ILE A 90 -3.11 21.76 -26.09
N ASP A 91 -1.99 22.15 -26.68
CA ASP A 91 -1.91 23.21 -27.69
C ASP A 91 -2.86 22.94 -28.88
N THR A 92 -2.97 21.68 -29.31
CA THR A 92 -3.89 21.32 -30.37
C THR A 92 -5.36 21.51 -29.94
N LEU A 93 -5.74 21.07 -28.75
CA LEU A 93 -7.11 21.24 -28.23
C LEU A 93 -7.46 22.71 -28.02
N GLN A 94 -6.52 23.52 -27.52
CA GLN A 94 -6.70 24.97 -27.35
C GLN A 94 -6.89 25.67 -28.70
N LYS A 95 -6.13 25.30 -29.73
CA LYS A 95 -6.31 25.81 -31.10
C LYS A 95 -7.66 25.45 -31.70
N GLU A 96 -8.24 24.34 -31.28
CA GLU A 96 -9.59 23.90 -31.66
C GLU A 96 -10.71 24.59 -30.85
N GLY A 97 -10.35 25.44 -29.87
CA GLY A 97 -11.25 26.31 -29.12
C GLY A 97 -11.65 25.81 -27.73
N PHE A 98 -10.96 24.80 -27.18
CA PHE A 98 -11.26 24.28 -25.84
C PHE A 98 -10.35 24.89 -24.76
N GLU A 99 -10.93 25.20 -23.60
CA GLU A 99 -10.17 25.52 -22.39
C GLU A 99 -9.74 24.21 -21.73
N ILE A 100 -8.42 24.06 -21.52
CA ILE A 100 -7.85 22.83 -20.95
C ILE A 100 -7.22 23.12 -19.59
N GLU A 101 -7.62 22.34 -18.58
CA GLU A 101 -6.95 22.30 -17.28
C GLU A 101 -6.14 21.01 -17.16
N ASP A 102 -4.81 21.17 -17.10
CA ASP A 102 -3.88 20.05 -16.98
C ASP A 102 -3.85 19.51 -15.55
N LYS A 103 -4.33 18.28 -15.37
CA LYS A 103 -4.33 17.52 -14.11
C LYS A 103 -3.26 16.44 -14.05
N VAL A 104 -2.44 16.31 -15.08
CA VAL A 104 -1.36 15.29 -15.10
C VAL A 104 -0.34 15.58 -14.01
N GLY A 105 -0.13 14.62 -13.13
CA GLY A 105 0.83 14.73 -12.04
C GLY A 105 2.29 14.72 -12.51
N ASN A 106 3.22 14.99 -11.60
CA ASN A 106 4.66 14.90 -11.87
C ASN A 106 5.20 13.46 -11.80
N LYS A 107 4.41 12.53 -11.28
CA LYS A 107 4.77 11.12 -11.09
C LYS A 107 3.53 10.25 -11.24
N ASN A 108 3.68 9.11 -11.91
CA ASN A 108 2.62 8.12 -11.99
C ASN A 108 2.36 7.46 -10.64
N PRO A 109 1.09 7.19 -10.31
CA PRO A 109 0.76 6.39 -9.15
C PRO A 109 1.27 4.94 -9.31
N SER A 110 1.48 4.25 -8.19
CA SER A 110 1.92 2.85 -8.21
C SER A 110 0.92 1.96 -8.94
N VAL A 111 1.37 1.22 -9.95
CA VAL A 111 0.52 0.30 -10.73
C VAL A 111 -0.17 -0.73 -9.83
N ALA A 112 0.60 -1.39 -8.96
CA ALA A 112 0.08 -2.41 -8.06
C ALA A 112 -0.96 -1.83 -7.07
N MET A 113 -0.65 -0.70 -6.44
CA MET A 113 -1.56 -0.09 -5.45
C MET A 113 -2.83 0.46 -6.10
N THR A 114 -2.72 1.06 -7.29
CA THR A 114 -3.91 1.54 -8.02
C THR A 114 -4.79 0.41 -8.52
N GLY A 115 -4.19 -0.69 -8.98
CA GLY A 115 -4.95 -1.88 -9.35
C GLY A 115 -5.72 -2.46 -8.17
N GLU A 116 -5.10 -2.57 -7.00
CA GLU A 116 -5.78 -3.01 -5.77
C GLU A 116 -6.89 -2.05 -5.33
N PHE A 117 -6.68 -0.73 -5.47
CA PHE A 117 -7.70 0.27 -5.15
C PHE A 117 -8.91 0.18 -6.09
N ILE A 118 -8.68 0.06 -7.40
CA ILE A 118 -9.75 -0.09 -8.40
C ILE A 118 -10.53 -1.38 -8.15
N ASN A 119 -9.85 -2.51 -7.91
CA ASN A 119 -10.53 -3.76 -7.57
C ASN A 119 -11.37 -3.62 -6.29
N ALA A 120 -10.85 -2.95 -5.27
CA ALA A 120 -11.60 -2.70 -4.04
C ALA A 120 -12.84 -1.82 -4.27
N ILE A 121 -12.81 -0.88 -5.23
CA ILE A 121 -13.99 -0.09 -5.63
C ILE A 121 -15.00 -1.02 -6.33
N PHE A 122 -14.57 -1.83 -7.29
CA PHE A 122 -15.47 -2.77 -7.97
C PHE A 122 -16.06 -3.83 -7.03
N ASP A 123 -15.32 -4.26 -6.02
CA ASP A 123 -15.80 -5.16 -4.95
C ASP A 123 -16.68 -4.43 -3.92
N CYS A 124 -16.99 -3.15 -4.11
CA CYS A 124 -17.78 -2.32 -3.20
C CYS A 124 -17.22 -2.25 -1.77
N THR A 125 -15.91 -2.44 -1.59
CA THR A 125 -15.24 -2.39 -0.28
C THR A 125 -14.70 -1.01 0.09
N VAL A 126 -14.69 -0.07 -0.87
CA VAL A 126 -14.40 1.35 -0.65
C VAL A 126 -15.72 2.12 -0.66
N PRO A 127 -16.22 2.55 0.51
CA PRO A 127 -17.53 3.20 0.56
C PRO A 127 -17.50 4.59 -0.10
N GLY A 128 -18.63 4.97 -0.69
CA GLY A 128 -18.85 6.31 -1.22
C GLY A 128 -18.25 6.56 -2.62
N ILE A 129 -17.76 5.52 -3.29
CA ILE A 129 -17.32 5.58 -4.69
C ILE A 129 -18.14 4.59 -5.52
N GLU A 130 -18.70 5.08 -6.61
CA GLU A 130 -19.41 4.29 -7.60
C GLU A 130 -18.82 4.60 -8.99
N ILE A 131 -18.50 3.56 -9.76
CA ILE A 131 -17.96 3.70 -11.12
C ILE A 131 -18.90 3.01 -12.09
N TYR A 132 -19.25 3.71 -13.14
CA TYR A 132 -20.10 3.24 -14.21
C TYR A 132 -19.36 3.34 -15.55
N ILE A 133 -19.55 2.36 -16.40
CA ILE A 133 -18.94 2.32 -17.73
C ILE A 133 -20.07 2.07 -18.73
N ASP A 134 -20.21 2.97 -19.70
CA ASP A 134 -21.20 2.84 -20.76
C ASP A 134 -20.88 1.61 -21.62
N GLU A 135 -21.90 0.85 -21.97
CA GLU A 135 -21.74 -0.38 -22.78
C GLU A 135 -21.15 -0.13 -24.17
N SER A 136 -21.22 1.11 -24.68
CA SER A 136 -20.56 1.50 -25.93
C SER A 136 -19.03 1.58 -25.81
N CYS A 137 -18.47 1.64 -24.60
CA CYS A 137 -17.03 1.59 -24.34
C CYS A 137 -16.51 0.15 -24.35
N SER A 138 -16.76 -0.55 -25.44
CA SER A 138 -16.52 -2.00 -25.56
C SER A 138 -15.04 -2.37 -25.47
N VAL A 139 -14.13 -1.53 -25.98
CA VAL A 139 -12.67 -1.77 -25.94
C VAL A 139 -12.15 -1.55 -24.50
N SER A 140 -12.66 -0.54 -23.79
CA SER A 140 -12.37 -0.33 -22.37
C SER A 140 -12.83 -1.52 -21.54
N ILE A 141 -14.07 -1.98 -21.75
CA ILE A 141 -14.63 -3.11 -20.99
C ILE A 141 -13.79 -4.37 -21.22
N GLU A 142 -13.42 -4.68 -22.47
CA GLU A 142 -12.57 -5.81 -22.79
C GLU A 142 -11.19 -5.70 -22.13
N ASP A 143 -10.57 -4.51 -22.19
CA ASP A 143 -9.28 -4.25 -21.56
C ASP A 143 -9.33 -4.42 -20.03
N TYR A 144 -10.36 -3.85 -19.35
CA TYR A 144 -10.54 -3.96 -17.91
C TYR A 144 -10.78 -5.40 -17.44
N MET A 145 -11.49 -6.20 -18.23
CA MET A 145 -11.75 -7.61 -17.92
C MET A 145 -10.56 -8.52 -18.21
N SER A 146 -9.65 -8.11 -19.11
CA SER A 146 -8.54 -8.93 -19.59
C SER A 146 -7.23 -8.69 -18.84
N VAL A 147 -7.09 -7.53 -18.21
CA VAL A 147 -5.87 -7.16 -17.46
C VAL A 147 -5.64 -8.12 -16.30
N GLN A 148 -4.45 -8.69 -16.25
CA GLN A 148 -4.00 -9.61 -15.21
C GLN A 148 -2.82 -9.01 -14.43
N LYS A 149 -2.64 -9.48 -13.21
CA LYS A 149 -1.55 -9.11 -12.32
C LYS A 149 -0.35 -10.05 -12.51
N ASP A 150 0.84 -9.51 -12.67
CA ASP A 150 2.08 -10.28 -12.64
C ASP A 150 2.50 -10.65 -11.20
N ALA A 151 3.59 -11.41 -11.06
CA ALA A 151 4.12 -11.82 -9.75
C ALA A 151 4.54 -10.64 -8.85
N ASN A 152 4.81 -9.46 -9.42
CA ASN A 152 5.20 -8.25 -8.69
C ASN A 152 4.02 -7.31 -8.41
N GLY A 153 2.81 -7.68 -8.85
CA GLY A 153 1.61 -6.88 -8.70
C GLY A 153 1.42 -5.79 -9.76
N ALA A 154 2.28 -5.75 -10.78
CA ALA A 154 2.10 -4.89 -11.95
C ALA A 154 1.16 -5.54 -12.99
N ILE A 155 0.75 -4.79 -14.00
CA ILE A 155 -0.03 -5.34 -15.11
C ILE A 155 0.84 -6.35 -15.88
N LEU A 156 0.32 -7.56 -16.06
CA LEU A 156 0.95 -8.57 -16.92
C LEU A 156 0.87 -8.14 -18.36
N LYS A 157 2.02 -7.84 -18.95
CA LYS A 157 2.11 -7.34 -20.33
C LYS A 157 2.32 -8.46 -21.33
N THR A 158 1.20 -8.99 -21.83
CA THR A 158 1.22 -9.97 -22.93
C THR A 158 1.53 -9.28 -24.24
N LYS A 159 2.58 -9.73 -24.92
CA LYS A 159 2.98 -9.15 -26.21
C LYS A 159 2.45 -9.98 -27.36
N VAL A 160 1.77 -9.32 -28.27
CA VAL A 160 1.28 -9.90 -29.54
C VAL A 160 1.97 -9.26 -30.73
N LYS A 161 2.06 -10.01 -31.82
CA LYS A 161 2.66 -9.55 -33.08
C LYS A 161 1.58 -9.32 -34.11
N ASN A 162 1.50 -8.09 -34.62
CA ASN A 162 0.61 -7.79 -35.76
C ASN A 162 1.03 -8.59 -36.99
N LYS A 163 0.12 -9.37 -37.56
CA LYS A 163 0.39 -10.27 -38.68
C LYS A 163 0.74 -9.51 -39.96
N THR A 164 0.26 -8.29 -40.14
CA THR A 164 0.46 -7.48 -41.35
C THR A 164 1.67 -6.57 -41.22
N THR A 165 1.81 -5.85 -40.11
CA THR A 165 2.92 -4.89 -39.93
C THR A 165 4.16 -5.50 -39.30
N LEU A 166 4.05 -6.73 -38.78
CA LEU A 166 5.08 -7.47 -38.06
C LEU A 166 5.56 -6.76 -36.75
N GLN A 167 4.91 -5.68 -36.38
CA GLN A 167 5.21 -4.94 -35.14
C GLN A 167 4.67 -5.70 -33.92
N THR A 168 5.42 -5.67 -32.84
CA THR A 168 5.03 -6.24 -31.55
C THR A 168 4.50 -5.14 -30.65
N TYR A 169 3.35 -5.37 -30.01
CA TYR A 169 2.71 -4.44 -29.08
C TYR A 169 2.13 -5.19 -27.87
N GLU A 170 1.78 -4.47 -26.83
CA GLU A 170 1.06 -5.01 -25.66
C GLU A 170 -0.42 -5.14 -26.01
N GLU A 171 -1.02 -6.31 -25.74
CA GLU A 171 -2.39 -6.62 -26.13
C GLU A 171 -3.43 -5.87 -25.28
N HIS A 172 -3.17 -5.77 -23.97
CA HIS A 172 -4.04 -5.15 -22.98
C HIS A 172 -3.29 -4.18 -22.09
N GLY A 173 -4.03 -3.35 -21.36
CA GLY A 173 -3.52 -2.42 -20.38
C GLY A 173 -3.58 -0.94 -20.79
N HIS A 174 -3.91 -0.64 -22.03
CA HIS A 174 -3.89 0.72 -22.58
C HIS A 174 -5.02 1.60 -22.04
N LEU A 175 -6.25 1.13 -22.06
CA LEU A 175 -7.39 1.85 -21.49
C LEU A 175 -7.44 1.70 -19.96
N SER A 176 -6.94 0.60 -19.43
CA SER A 176 -6.73 0.43 -17.98
C SER A 176 -5.76 1.46 -17.41
N ASP A 177 -4.73 1.86 -18.15
CA ASP A 177 -3.82 2.92 -17.74
C ASP A 177 -4.53 4.28 -17.72
N THR A 178 -5.33 4.63 -18.74
CA THR A 178 -6.13 5.86 -18.72
C THR A 178 -7.13 5.89 -17.55
N PHE A 179 -7.75 4.75 -17.25
CA PHE A 179 -8.65 4.60 -16.10
C PHE A 179 -7.93 4.85 -14.77
N ARG A 180 -6.75 4.26 -14.58
CA ARG A 180 -5.95 4.46 -13.36
C ARG A 180 -5.62 5.93 -13.10
N TYR A 181 -5.22 6.69 -14.13
CA TYR A 181 -4.85 8.09 -13.97
C TYR A 181 -6.03 8.94 -13.52
N VAL A 182 -7.18 8.80 -14.16
CA VAL A 182 -8.35 9.62 -13.84
C VAL A 182 -8.96 9.26 -12.49
N VAL A 183 -9.10 7.96 -12.17
CA VAL A 183 -9.73 7.52 -10.92
C VAL A 183 -8.89 7.89 -9.70
N VAL A 184 -7.56 7.75 -9.78
CA VAL A 184 -6.69 8.14 -8.66
C VAL A 184 -6.72 9.65 -8.40
N ASP A 185 -6.84 10.46 -9.44
CA ASP A 185 -6.94 11.91 -9.26
C ASP A 185 -8.31 12.31 -8.70
N LEU A 186 -9.40 11.79 -9.27
CA LEU A 186 -10.78 12.08 -8.81
C LEU A 186 -11.07 11.58 -7.40
N CYS A 187 -10.45 10.46 -7.00
CA CYS A 187 -10.62 9.82 -5.71
C CYS A 187 -9.34 9.93 -4.85
N SER A 188 -8.58 11.02 -4.99
CA SER A 188 -7.24 11.14 -4.40
C SER A 188 -7.23 10.97 -2.88
N GLU A 189 -8.18 11.53 -2.16
CA GLU A 189 -8.30 11.38 -0.70
C GLU A 189 -8.53 9.92 -0.32
N GLN A 190 -9.48 9.25 -0.98
CA GLN A 190 -9.82 7.85 -0.75
C GLN A 190 -8.66 6.92 -1.15
N TYR A 191 -7.97 7.24 -2.24
CA TYR A 191 -6.77 6.51 -2.65
C TYR A 191 -5.64 6.62 -1.62
N ILE A 192 -5.38 7.83 -1.10
CA ILE A 192 -4.39 8.05 -0.04
C ILE A 192 -4.78 7.28 1.21
N GLU A 193 -6.03 7.34 1.64
CA GLU A 193 -6.53 6.60 2.79
C GLU A 193 -6.39 5.08 2.58
N PHE A 194 -6.83 4.56 1.42
CA PHE A 194 -6.70 3.16 1.05
C PHE A 194 -5.23 2.71 1.04
N SER A 195 -4.36 3.49 0.40
CA SER A 195 -2.92 3.23 0.35
C SER A 195 -2.29 3.21 1.75
N ASN A 196 -2.69 4.14 2.62
CA ASN A 196 -2.22 4.18 4.00
C ASN A 196 -2.74 3.00 4.81
N ARG A 197 -4.02 2.63 4.65
CA ARG A 197 -4.57 1.41 5.26
C ARG A 197 -3.82 0.16 4.79
N ARG A 198 -3.51 0.05 3.51
CA ARG A 198 -2.73 -1.07 2.96
C ARG A 198 -1.30 -1.08 3.45
N LYS A 199 -0.65 0.08 3.56
CA LYS A 199 0.68 0.21 4.16
C LYS A 199 0.67 -0.15 5.64
N ARG A 200 -0.36 0.27 6.39
CA ARG A 200 -0.61 -0.12 7.78
C ARG A 200 -0.90 -1.61 7.91
N ASN A 201 -1.70 -2.17 7.00
CA ASN A 201 -2.07 -3.59 6.98
C ASN A 201 -0.97 -4.55 6.50
N LEU A 202 0.22 -4.08 6.11
CA LEU A 202 1.31 -5.01 5.76
C LEU A 202 1.72 -5.87 6.97
N TYR A 203 1.51 -5.36 8.18
CA TYR A 203 1.74 -6.09 9.43
C TYR A 203 0.43 -6.59 10.07
N ALA A 204 -0.60 -5.80 10.04
CA ALA A 204 -1.96 -6.19 10.43
C ALA A 204 -2.62 -7.06 9.34
N CYS A 205 -1.89 -8.07 8.87
CA CYS A 205 -2.41 -9.32 8.36
C CYS A 205 -3.69 -9.25 7.53
N ASN A 206 -3.78 -8.48 6.44
CA ASN A 206 -5.01 -8.47 5.64
C ASN A 206 -6.31 -8.37 6.48
N GLY A 207 -6.27 -7.60 7.57
CA GLY A 207 -7.42 -7.32 8.43
C GLY A 207 -7.69 -8.29 9.59
N THR A 208 -6.80 -9.25 9.87
CA THR A 208 -7.03 -10.18 10.99
C THR A 208 -5.84 -10.26 11.95
N ILE A 209 -5.78 -9.33 12.89
CA ILE A 209 -5.09 -9.60 14.16
C ILE A 209 -5.94 -10.63 14.90
N ASN A 210 -5.33 -11.75 15.25
CA ASN A 210 -6.02 -12.80 15.99
C ASN A 210 -6.01 -12.47 17.48
N PHE A 211 -7.17 -12.63 18.11
CA PHE A 211 -7.32 -12.44 19.55
C PHE A 211 -7.61 -13.76 20.25
N PHE A 212 -7.22 -13.86 21.50
CA PHE A 212 -7.65 -14.91 22.41
C PHE A 212 -8.43 -14.29 23.57
N ASN A 213 -9.37 -15.07 24.12
CA ASN A 213 -10.02 -14.73 25.37
C ASN A 213 -9.22 -15.36 26.52
N PRO A 214 -8.71 -14.56 27.51
CA PRO A 214 -7.96 -15.09 28.64
C PRO A 214 -8.76 -16.08 29.52
N ASP A 215 -10.09 -16.02 29.49
CA ASP A 215 -10.98 -16.96 30.21
C ASP A 215 -11.03 -18.35 29.59
N THR A 216 -10.43 -18.54 28.41
CA THR A 216 -10.35 -19.86 27.76
C THR A 216 -9.24 -20.67 28.42
N GLU A 217 -9.57 -21.83 29.00
CA GLU A 217 -8.57 -22.71 29.59
C GLU A 217 -7.52 -23.11 28.56
N CYS A 218 -6.29 -22.67 28.80
CA CYS A 218 -5.13 -23.05 27.99
C CYS A 218 -3.97 -23.47 28.88
N LYS A 219 -3.43 -24.67 28.63
CA LYS A 219 -2.20 -25.13 29.28
C LYS A 219 -0.98 -24.51 28.60
N TYR A 220 -0.41 -23.52 29.24
CA TYR A 220 0.81 -22.89 28.74
C TYR A 220 2.02 -23.81 28.97
N THR A 221 2.78 -24.04 27.93
CA THR A 221 3.95 -24.94 27.92
C THR A 221 5.26 -24.20 27.98
N LYS A 222 5.29 -22.91 27.64
CA LYS A 222 6.48 -22.03 27.68
C LYS A 222 6.06 -20.58 27.88
N LYS A 223 6.84 -19.84 28.69
CA LYS A 223 6.62 -18.44 29.02
C LYS A 223 7.89 -17.65 28.70
N ILE A 224 7.79 -16.66 27.82
CA ILE A 224 8.93 -15.85 27.37
C ILE A 224 8.62 -14.37 27.61
N LEU A 225 9.61 -13.66 28.13
CA LEU A 225 9.70 -12.22 28.00
C LEU A 225 10.62 -11.88 26.84
N TYR A 226 10.18 -11.05 25.91
CA TYR A 226 11.02 -10.49 24.87
C TYR A 226 11.13 -8.98 25.08
N VAL A 227 12.36 -8.49 25.18
CA VAL A 227 12.66 -7.14 25.69
C VAL A 227 13.57 -6.43 24.72
N MET A 228 13.20 -5.22 24.34
CA MET A 228 14.08 -4.24 23.71
C MET A 228 14.17 -3.00 24.62
N PRO A 229 15.32 -2.78 25.29
CA PRO A 229 15.48 -1.71 26.28
C PRO A 229 15.38 -0.31 25.70
N ASN A 230 15.70 -0.16 24.42
CA ASN A 230 15.62 1.12 23.73
C ASN A 230 15.32 0.88 22.25
N VAL A 231 14.10 1.24 21.83
CA VAL A 231 13.69 1.29 20.42
C VAL A 231 13.18 2.71 20.18
N ASN A 232 13.95 3.54 19.51
CA ASN A 232 13.60 4.95 19.26
C ASN A 232 13.22 5.71 20.54
N GLY A 233 13.94 5.48 21.65
CA GLY A 233 13.65 6.11 22.93
C GLY A 233 12.62 5.42 23.80
N LYS A 234 11.98 4.35 23.33
CA LYS A 234 10.99 3.56 24.08
C LYS A 234 11.57 2.27 24.63
N PHE A 235 11.15 1.91 25.82
CA PHE A 235 11.28 0.58 26.38
C PHE A 235 10.07 -0.25 25.97
N VAL A 236 10.30 -1.43 25.36
CA VAL A 236 9.22 -2.34 25.00
C VAL A 236 9.51 -3.75 25.51
N LEU A 237 8.52 -4.33 26.19
CA LEU A 237 8.54 -5.71 26.65
C LEU A 237 7.27 -6.40 26.17
N ILE A 238 7.41 -7.61 25.63
CA ILE A 238 6.31 -8.51 25.32
C ILE A 238 6.39 -9.73 26.22
N GLN A 239 5.31 -10.01 26.97
CA GLN A 239 5.13 -11.29 27.66
C GLN A 239 4.31 -12.21 26.78
N ALA A 240 4.91 -13.31 26.31
CA ALA A 240 4.29 -14.26 25.41
C ALA A 240 4.31 -15.68 25.99
N PHE A 241 3.17 -16.33 25.98
CA PHE A 241 2.97 -17.69 26.47
C PHE A 241 2.56 -18.64 25.35
N ARG A 242 3.18 -19.81 25.28
CA ARG A 242 2.86 -20.83 24.26
C ARG A 242 1.70 -21.70 24.66
N CYS A 243 0.66 -21.73 23.82
CA CYS A 243 -0.49 -22.59 23.93
C CYS A 243 -0.64 -23.45 22.64
N GLY A 244 -0.31 -24.71 22.72
CA GLY A 244 -0.23 -25.59 21.55
C GLY A 244 0.79 -25.08 20.53
N ASN A 245 0.35 -24.77 19.32
CA ASN A 245 1.16 -24.19 18.24
C ASN A 245 1.04 -22.67 18.11
N LYS A 246 0.38 -22.00 19.05
CA LYS A 246 0.16 -20.56 19.08
C LYS A 246 0.92 -19.89 20.22
N TRP A 247 1.19 -18.61 20.05
CA TRP A 247 1.75 -17.72 21.07
C TRP A 247 0.73 -16.68 21.45
N HIS A 248 0.39 -16.60 22.73
CA HIS A 248 -0.49 -15.62 23.31
C HIS A 248 0.34 -14.46 23.87
N VAL A 249 0.19 -13.27 23.33
CA VAL A 249 0.75 -12.04 23.91
C VAL A 249 -0.18 -11.64 25.06
N VAL A 250 0.21 -12.04 26.26
CA VAL A 250 -0.63 -11.89 27.47
C VAL A 250 -0.45 -10.53 28.12
N ASP A 251 0.74 -9.94 28.00
CA ASP A 251 1.02 -8.61 28.52
C ASP A 251 2.08 -7.88 27.71
N VAL A 252 2.06 -6.54 27.78
CA VAL A 252 2.99 -5.65 27.09
C VAL A 252 3.33 -4.48 28.00
N VAL A 253 4.60 -4.09 28.05
CA VAL A 253 5.05 -2.79 28.58
C VAL A 253 5.50 -1.94 27.39
N PHE A 254 4.98 -0.72 27.28
CA PHE A 254 5.23 0.18 26.16
C PHE A 254 5.40 1.61 26.68
N MET A 255 6.61 1.94 27.17
CA MET A 255 6.89 3.16 27.92
C MET A 255 7.99 4.02 27.30
N ASP A 256 7.85 5.34 27.44
CA ASP A 256 8.90 6.32 27.13
C ASP A 256 9.89 6.39 28.32
N THR A 257 10.78 5.40 28.41
CA THR A 257 11.83 5.37 29.43
C THR A 257 13.10 4.72 28.89
N THR A 258 14.25 5.19 29.40
CA THR A 258 15.57 4.57 29.21
C THR A 258 16.19 4.22 30.58
N SER A 259 15.42 4.36 31.67
CA SER A 259 15.84 4.04 33.03
C SER A 259 16.07 2.53 33.18
N THR A 260 17.29 2.13 33.53
CA THR A 260 17.61 0.71 33.78
C THR A 260 16.88 0.15 34.98
N GLU A 261 16.46 0.99 35.94
CA GLU A 261 15.68 0.57 37.08
C GLU A 261 14.24 0.23 36.72
N ASP A 262 13.59 1.06 35.85
CA ASP A 262 12.23 0.80 35.35
C ASP A 262 12.23 -0.50 34.49
N ILE A 263 13.24 -0.66 33.63
CA ILE A 263 13.43 -1.86 32.82
C ILE A 263 13.59 -3.10 33.70
N ARG A 264 14.41 -3.00 34.77
CA ARG A 264 14.61 -4.07 35.75
C ARG A 264 13.31 -4.44 36.43
N SER A 265 12.62 -3.46 37.00
CA SER A 265 11.35 -3.65 37.71
C SER A 265 10.33 -4.34 36.81
N SER A 266 10.20 -3.91 35.57
CA SER A 266 9.30 -4.52 34.59
C SER A 266 9.69 -5.98 34.29
N ILE A 267 10.97 -6.30 34.09
CA ILE A 267 11.42 -7.68 33.84
C ILE A 267 11.18 -8.58 35.07
N LEU A 268 11.41 -8.08 36.26
CA LEU A 268 11.26 -8.86 37.49
C LEU A 268 9.80 -9.10 37.87
N SER A 269 8.90 -8.16 37.61
CA SER A 269 7.49 -8.28 37.92
C SER A 269 6.71 -9.25 37.02
N HIS A 270 7.20 -9.50 35.79
CA HIS A 270 6.51 -10.40 34.85
C HIS A 270 6.98 -11.84 34.97
N GLU A 271 6.06 -12.76 35.02
CA GLU A 271 6.35 -14.22 35.08
C GLU A 271 6.94 -14.72 33.75
N SER A 272 8.03 -15.48 33.80
CA SER A 272 8.59 -16.15 32.60
C SER A 272 9.59 -17.25 32.94
N ASP A 273 9.74 -18.22 32.04
CA ASP A 273 10.80 -19.22 32.09
C ASP A 273 12.13 -18.61 31.60
N SER A 274 12.06 -17.74 30.59
CA SER A 274 13.22 -17.08 30.01
C SER A 274 12.90 -15.64 29.63
N CYS A 275 13.93 -14.78 29.74
CA CYS A 275 13.91 -13.41 29.28
C CYS A 275 14.97 -13.23 28.17
N VAL A 276 14.51 -12.77 27.01
CA VAL A 276 15.35 -12.49 25.84
C VAL A 276 15.48 -10.98 25.70
N ILE A 277 16.70 -10.48 25.76
CA ILE A 277 16.98 -9.05 25.65
C ILE A 277 17.72 -8.80 24.32
N GLU A 278 17.06 -8.10 23.42
CA GLU A 278 17.69 -7.61 22.19
C GLU A 278 18.23 -6.21 22.40
N CYS A 279 19.53 -6.03 22.34
CA CYS A 279 20.16 -4.76 22.68
C CYS A 279 21.57 -4.61 22.09
N THR A 280 22.10 -3.39 22.17
CA THR A 280 23.50 -3.07 21.90
C THR A 280 24.41 -3.46 23.08
N ASP A 281 25.71 -3.47 22.85
CA ASP A 281 26.73 -3.79 23.86
C ASP A 281 26.69 -2.83 25.08
N ALA A 282 26.13 -1.64 24.93
CA ALA A 282 25.96 -0.67 26.00
C ALA A 282 25.13 -1.20 27.19
N TYR A 283 24.26 -2.17 26.98
CA TYR A 283 23.43 -2.79 28.02
C TYR A 283 24.09 -3.98 28.75
N PHE A 284 25.29 -4.41 28.38
CA PHE A 284 25.94 -5.56 29.01
C PHE A 284 26.18 -5.39 30.53
N PRO A 285 26.57 -4.21 31.06
CA PRO A 285 26.66 -4.02 32.52
C PRO A 285 25.34 -4.28 33.23
N PHE A 286 24.26 -3.72 32.73
CA PHE A 286 22.89 -3.91 33.22
C PHE A 286 22.47 -5.41 33.18
N ILE A 287 22.74 -6.10 32.06
CA ILE A 287 22.40 -7.52 31.92
C ILE A 287 23.18 -8.40 32.92
N ARG A 288 24.44 -8.07 33.20
CA ARG A 288 25.23 -8.78 34.19
C ARG A 288 24.61 -8.65 35.59
N GLU A 289 24.19 -7.46 35.94
CA GLU A 289 23.53 -7.18 37.21
C GLU A 289 22.16 -7.86 37.29
N LEU A 290 21.35 -7.78 36.21
CA LEU A 290 20.07 -8.46 36.13
C LEU A 290 20.19 -9.98 36.33
N ARG A 291 21.20 -10.63 35.76
CA ARG A 291 21.47 -12.08 35.93
C ARG A 291 21.71 -12.46 37.37
N SER A 292 22.31 -11.58 38.17
CA SER A 292 22.54 -11.83 39.58
C SER A 292 21.31 -11.60 40.47
N SER A 293 20.27 -10.91 39.94
CA SER A 293 19.07 -10.54 40.70
C SER A 293 17.84 -11.41 40.40
N THR A 294 17.96 -12.41 39.50
CA THR A 294 16.84 -13.28 39.13
C THR A 294 17.29 -14.70 38.80
N ASN A 295 16.37 -15.67 39.00
CA ASN A 295 16.56 -17.06 38.56
C ASN A 295 16.07 -17.30 37.11
N LYS A 296 15.57 -16.27 36.44
CA LYS A 296 15.12 -16.38 35.04
C LYS A 296 16.35 -16.63 34.14
N GLU A 297 16.18 -17.45 33.11
CA GLU A 297 17.20 -17.59 32.08
C GLU A 297 17.27 -16.31 31.24
N ILE A 298 18.36 -15.55 31.39
CA ILE A 298 18.58 -14.31 30.62
C ILE A 298 19.43 -14.61 29.36
N ARG A 299 18.80 -14.50 28.19
CA ARG A 299 19.42 -14.61 26.87
C ARG A 299 19.60 -13.23 26.25
N VAL A 300 20.68 -13.03 25.51
CA VAL A 300 20.98 -11.78 24.82
C VAL A 300 21.00 -12.02 23.32
N MET A 301 20.34 -11.14 22.61
CA MET A 301 20.40 -11.06 21.15
C MET A 301 20.98 -9.71 20.74
N LYS A 302 21.77 -9.71 19.67
CA LYS A 302 22.21 -8.44 19.04
C LYS A 302 21.07 -7.84 18.25
N GLU A 303 21.01 -6.52 18.27
CA GLU A 303 20.07 -5.78 17.42
C GLU A 303 20.17 -6.20 15.96
N PHE A 304 19.03 -6.31 15.33
CA PHE A 304 18.97 -6.67 13.91
C PHE A 304 19.11 -5.38 13.07
N PRO A 305 20.06 -5.32 12.14
CA PRO A 305 20.42 -4.09 11.44
C PRO A 305 19.30 -3.57 10.49
N ASP A 306 18.45 -4.45 9.99
CA ASP A 306 17.37 -4.11 9.05
C ASP A 306 16.02 -4.61 9.59
N VAL A 307 15.41 -3.78 10.43
CA VAL A 307 14.17 -4.08 11.11
C VAL A 307 13.02 -4.32 10.11
N ASP A 308 12.95 -3.54 9.02
CA ASP A 308 11.87 -3.68 8.03
C ASP A 308 11.95 -5.02 7.29
N LYS A 309 13.15 -5.46 6.98
CA LYS A 309 13.37 -6.78 6.38
C LYS A 309 12.97 -7.92 7.33
N ARG A 310 13.29 -7.78 8.64
CA ARG A 310 12.88 -8.75 9.66
C ARG A 310 11.36 -8.79 9.81
N ILE A 311 10.70 -7.63 9.85
CA ILE A 311 9.26 -7.51 9.93
C ILE A 311 8.62 -8.24 8.73
N ALA A 312 9.07 -7.95 7.51
CA ALA A 312 8.56 -8.62 6.31
C ALA A 312 8.72 -10.15 6.37
N ALA A 313 9.89 -10.64 6.81
CA ALA A 313 10.17 -12.07 6.90
C ALA A 313 9.36 -12.81 7.98
N THR A 314 8.86 -12.11 8.99
CA THR A 314 8.10 -12.71 10.11
C THR A 314 6.60 -12.50 10.04
N SER A 315 6.11 -11.71 9.08
CA SER A 315 4.71 -11.32 8.98
C SER A 315 3.74 -12.50 8.91
N ASP A 316 4.04 -13.52 8.11
CA ASP A 316 3.18 -14.70 7.97
C ASP A 316 3.11 -15.53 9.26
N TYR A 317 4.21 -15.60 10.02
CA TYR A 317 4.19 -16.26 11.31
C TYR A 317 3.32 -15.51 12.33
N VAL A 318 3.42 -14.17 12.37
CA VAL A 318 2.55 -13.33 13.21
C VAL A 318 1.10 -13.60 12.89
N LYS A 319 0.72 -13.58 11.62
CA LYS A 319 -0.65 -13.87 11.16
C LYS A 319 -1.19 -15.21 11.65
N ASN A 320 -0.35 -16.22 11.51
CA ASN A 320 -0.80 -17.59 11.68
C ASN A 320 -0.62 -18.09 13.11
N SER A 321 0.26 -17.48 13.92
CA SER A 321 0.71 -18.09 15.17
C SER A 321 0.71 -17.16 16.40
N ILE A 322 0.50 -15.84 16.21
CA ILE A 322 0.42 -14.89 17.33
C ILE A 322 -1.03 -14.50 17.59
N LEU A 323 -1.44 -14.51 18.86
CA LEU A 323 -2.73 -14.04 19.31
C LEU A 323 -2.55 -12.99 20.40
N PHE A 324 -3.38 -11.94 20.37
CA PHE A 324 -3.37 -10.84 21.32
C PHE A 324 -4.53 -10.94 22.33
N SER A 325 -4.38 -10.40 23.53
CA SER A 325 -5.42 -10.46 24.53
C SER A 325 -6.58 -9.51 24.23
N ALA A 326 -7.78 -10.04 24.01
CA ALA A 326 -8.97 -9.25 23.74
C ALA A 326 -9.31 -8.31 24.92
N SER A 327 -9.21 -8.80 26.17
CA SER A 327 -9.52 -8.02 27.36
C SER A 327 -8.53 -6.88 27.62
N LYS A 328 -7.25 -7.08 27.31
CA LYS A 328 -6.23 -6.05 27.48
C LYS A 328 -6.40 -4.88 26.49
N VAL A 329 -6.83 -5.15 25.28
CA VAL A 329 -7.13 -4.09 24.28
C VAL A 329 -8.28 -3.18 24.72
N GLU A 330 -9.17 -3.65 25.61
CA GLU A 330 -10.28 -2.84 26.12
C GLU A 330 -9.94 -2.06 27.40
N SER A 331 -8.95 -2.54 28.18
CA SER A 331 -8.74 -2.07 29.56
C SER A 331 -7.34 -1.54 29.88
N ASP A 332 -6.32 -1.85 29.07
CA ASP A 332 -4.91 -1.55 29.37
C ASP A 332 -4.35 -0.51 28.40
N THR A 333 -3.99 0.66 28.92
CA THR A 333 -3.53 1.79 28.11
C THR A 333 -2.21 1.55 27.38
N GLU A 334 -1.26 0.83 27.99
CA GLU A 334 0.02 0.50 27.36
C GLU A 334 -0.18 -0.56 26.27
N TYR A 335 -1.03 -1.54 26.52
CA TYR A 335 -1.38 -2.56 25.53
C TYR A 335 -2.10 -1.95 24.33
N VAL A 336 -3.03 -1.00 24.56
CA VAL A 336 -3.70 -0.23 23.49
C VAL A 336 -2.70 0.60 22.70
N ALA A 337 -1.78 1.29 23.37
CA ALA A 337 -0.74 2.10 22.71
C ALA A 337 0.18 1.22 21.84
N PHE A 338 0.58 0.05 22.33
CA PHE A 338 1.33 -0.93 21.57
C PHE A 338 0.57 -1.42 20.34
N MET A 339 -0.72 -1.76 20.49
CA MET A 339 -1.55 -2.24 19.37
C MET A 339 -1.74 -1.14 18.32
N ASN A 340 -1.94 0.11 18.73
CA ASN A 340 -2.03 1.23 17.80
C ASN A 340 -0.71 1.43 17.04
N ASN A 341 0.44 1.41 17.72
CA ASN A 341 1.75 1.49 17.08
C ASN A 341 1.99 0.32 16.12
N LEU A 342 1.56 -0.90 16.49
CA LEU A 342 1.62 -2.08 15.63
C LEU A 342 0.75 -1.94 14.37
N MET A 343 -0.47 -1.41 14.52
CA MET A 343 -1.40 -1.20 13.41
C MET A 343 -1.00 -0.02 12.51
N ASP A 344 -0.36 1.00 13.08
CA ASP A 344 0.11 2.17 12.35
C ASP A 344 1.44 1.93 11.61
N TYR A 345 2.06 0.77 11.79
CA TYR A 345 3.31 0.45 11.11
C TYR A 345 3.15 0.50 9.58
N ASN A 346 4.00 1.30 8.96
CA ASN A 346 4.28 1.21 7.54
C ASN A 346 5.80 1.35 7.33
N LYS A 347 6.29 0.96 6.15
CA LYS A 347 7.73 0.93 5.86
C LYS A 347 8.41 2.31 5.97
N ASP A 348 7.65 3.38 5.76
CA ASP A 348 8.12 4.77 5.80
C ASP A 348 7.86 5.42 7.17
N SER A 349 7.26 4.69 8.12
CA SER A 349 6.95 5.19 9.46
C SER A 349 8.23 5.37 10.29
N GLU A 350 8.31 6.47 11.02
CA GLU A 350 9.32 6.68 12.06
C GLU A 350 9.03 5.83 13.32
N THR A 351 7.76 5.44 13.51
CA THR A 351 7.29 4.66 14.67
C THR A 351 7.18 3.18 14.30
N LYS A 352 8.13 2.36 14.74
CA LYS A 352 8.23 0.92 14.40
C LYS A 352 8.40 0.04 15.64
N GLU A 353 8.27 0.61 16.83
CA GLU A 353 8.71 -0.01 18.07
C GLU A 353 8.00 -1.34 18.35
N ALA A 354 6.66 -1.35 18.28
CA ALA A 354 5.86 -2.55 18.50
C ALA A 354 6.19 -3.65 17.47
N SER A 355 6.30 -3.26 16.20
CA SER A 355 6.62 -4.18 15.10
C SER A 355 8.03 -4.73 15.19
N ALA A 356 9.00 -3.89 15.62
CA ALA A 356 10.39 -4.30 15.84
C ALA A 356 10.49 -5.39 16.90
N VAL A 357 9.86 -5.17 18.07
CA VAL A 357 9.90 -6.10 19.20
C VAL A 357 9.15 -7.39 18.85
N LEU A 358 7.98 -7.31 18.25
CA LEU A 358 7.18 -8.47 17.85
C LEU A 358 7.92 -9.34 16.81
N SER A 359 8.56 -8.72 15.81
CA SER A 359 9.35 -9.45 14.82
C SER A 359 10.59 -10.12 15.43
N GLY A 360 11.19 -9.50 16.44
CA GLY A 360 12.30 -10.08 17.21
C GLY A 360 11.87 -11.30 18.01
N LEU A 361 10.74 -11.23 18.72
CA LEU A 361 10.14 -12.40 19.40
C LEU A 361 9.91 -13.55 18.42
N VAL A 362 9.30 -13.29 17.27
CA VAL A 362 9.03 -14.32 16.26
C VAL A 362 10.32 -14.93 15.74
N GLN A 363 11.32 -14.12 15.40
CA GLN A 363 12.62 -14.64 14.95
C GLN A 363 13.28 -15.54 16.00
N PHE A 364 13.15 -15.17 17.28
CA PHE A 364 13.68 -15.97 18.39
C PHE A 364 12.97 -17.32 18.51
N VAL A 365 11.64 -17.35 18.51
CA VAL A 365 10.88 -18.60 18.68
C VAL A 365 11.05 -19.54 17.47
N VAL A 366 11.15 -19.00 16.26
CA VAL A 366 11.42 -19.79 15.04
C VAL A 366 12.82 -20.42 15.09
N LYS A 367 13.86 -19.65 15.48
CA LYS A 367 15.23 -20.17 15.61
C LYS A 367 15.38 -21.28 16.66
N LEU A 368 14.54 -21.29 17.69
CA LEU A 368 14.54 -22.35 18.71
C LEU A 368 13.78 -23.61 18.28
N GLY A 369 13.20 -23.65 17.08
CA GLY A 369 12.35 -24.76 16.65
C GLY A 369 11.06 -24.89 17.47
N LEU A 370 10.60 -23.80 18.04
CA LEU A 370 9.35 -23.71 18.84
C LEU A 370 8.15 -23.35 17.95
N ASN A 371 8.19 -23.79 16.69
CA ASN A 371 7.14 -23.52 15.71
C ASN A 371 5.85 -24.25 16.02
#